data_bd2550f2c76b64ef971d0dbca76ecd19
#
_entry.id   bd2550f2c76b64ef971d0dbca76ecd19
#
_cell.length_a   1.000
_cell.length_b   1.000
_cell.length_c   1.000
_cell.angle_alpha   90.00
_cell.angle_beta   90.00
_cell.angle_gamma   90.00
#
_symmetry.space_group_name_H-M   'P 1'
#
loop_
_entity.id
_entity.type
_entity.pdbx_description
1 polymer ?
#
loop_
_entity_poly.entity_id
_entity_poly.type
_entity_poly.pdbx_seq_one_letter_code
_entity_poly.pdbx_strand_id
1 'polypeptide(L)'
;MAEAHTKHHDYHLVDPSPWPAVGATSAFVMAFGGIAWLHHMFSAAPLVFGAGVIGTIYTFLGWWRDVVREAQYDGFHTRVVQISHRYGMILFIASEVMFFVAWFWAYFNTALFPGDAHDIGRLAFTHGVWPPQGIETFDPWHLPLLNTLILLTSGTTVTWAHHALLEDDREGLKWGLALTILLGLTFTCVQAYEYSHAAFHYSGNIYGATFFMATGFHGAHVIIGSIFLIVCLIRALAGHFSPKQHLGFEFAAWYWHFVDVVWLFLFACIYVWGAGVPHPE
;
A
#
# COMPACT_ATOMS: atom_id res chain seq x y z
N MET A 1 -17.44 -25.84 -37.43
CA MET A 1 -17.08 -26.71 -36.30
C MET A 1 -15.72 -26.24 -35.83
N ALA A 2 -15.63 -25.56 -34.71
CA ALA A 2 -14.35 -25.15 -34.15
C ALA A 2 -13.73 -26.44 -33.55
N GLU A 3 -12.55 -26.81 -34.04
CA GLU A 3 -11.75 -27.89 -33.48
C GLU A 3 -11.47 -27.53 -32.01
N ALA A 4 -11.97 -28.37 -31.10
CA ALA A 4 -11.59 -28.31 -29.69
C ALA A 4 -10.09 -28.63 -29.63
N HIS A 5 -9.26 -27.59 -29.54
CA HIS A 5 -7.84 -27.75 -29.25
C HIS A 5 -7.74 -28.50 -27.93
N THR A 6 -7.37 -29.78 -27.97
CA THR A 6 -6.97 -30.54 -26.78
C THR A 6 -5.79 -29.83 -26.13
N LYS A 7 -6.03 -29.21 -24.98
CA LYS A 7 -4.97 -28.53 -24.20
C LYS A 7 -3.91 -29.56 -23.84
N HIS A 8 -2.71 -29.46 -24.45
CA HIS A 8 -1.57 -30.32 -24.13
C HIS A 8 -0.80 -29.88 -22.86
N HIS A 9 -1.23 -28.80 -22.21
CA HIS A 9 -0.59 -28.22 -20.99
C HIS A 9 -1.60 -27.43 -20.16
N ASP A 10 -1.27 -27.23 -18.88
CA ASP A 10 -2.11 -26.50 -17.92
C ASP A 10 -1.86 -24.99 -17.86
N TYR A 11 -1.01 -24.47 -18.75
CA TYR A 11 -0.76 -23.04 -18.87
C TYR A 11 -1.93 -22.32 -19.53
N HIS A 12 -2.20 -21.09 -19.06
CA HIS A 12 -3.12 -20.18 -19.75
C HIS A 12 -2.35 -19.31 -20.75
N LEU A 13 -2.59 -19.54 -22.02
CA LEU A 13 -2.11 -18.64 -23.08
C LEU A 13 -3.15 -17.54 -23.24
N VAL A 14 -2.78 -16.34 -22.79
CA VAL A 14 -3.68 -15.18 -22.77
C VAL A 14 -3.95 -14.69 -24.20
N ASP A 15 -5.22 -14.47 -24.53
CA ASP A 15 -5.61 -13.85 -25.80
C ASP A 15 -5.10 -12.39 -25.88
N PRO A 16 -4.85 -11.85 -27.10
CA PRO A 16 -4.45 -10.46 -27.27
C PRO A 16 -5.40 -9.51 -26.58
N SER A 17 -4.88 -8.69 -25.66
CA SER A 17 -5.63 -7.77 -24.81
C SER A 17 -5.17 -6.32 -25.08
N PRO A 18 -6.07 -5.32 -25.06
CA PRO A 18 -5.70 -3.92 -25.23
C PRO A 18 -5.05 -3.31 -23.98
N TRP A 19 -5.19 -3.94 -22.79
CA TRP A 19 -4.82 -3.35 -21.53
C TRP A 19 -3.36 -2.94 -21.40
N PRO A 20 -2.36 -3.71 -21.88
CA PRO A 20 -0.96 -3.30 -21.84
C PRO A 20 -0.70 -2.00 -22.60
N ALA A 21 -1.28 -1.85 -23.79
CA ALA A 21 -1.12 -0.64 -24.60
C ALA A 21 -1.84 0.56 -23.99
N VAL A 22 -3.08 0.36 -23.51
CA VAL A 22 -3.86 1.42 -22.83
C VAL A 22 -3.16 1.85 -21.56
N GLY A 23 -2.65 0.91 -20.75
CA GLY A 23 -1.93 1.19 -19.51
C GLY A 23 -0.61 1.96 -19.77
N ALA A 24 0.18 1.52 -20.73
CA ALA A 24 1.43 2.20 -21.08
C ALA A 24 1.19 3.62 -21.58
N THR A 25 0.19 3.83 -22.42
CA THR A 25 -0.18 5.16 -22.92
C THR A 25 -0.69 6.06 -21.78
N SER A 26 -1.56 5.54 -20.91
CA SER A 26 -2.11 6.27 -19.78
C SER A 26 -1.00 6.68 -18.78
N ALA A 27 -0.07 5.77 -18.46
CA ALA A 27 1.07 6.04 -17.60
C ALA A 27 2.00 7.11 -18.23
N PHE A 28 2.24 7.05 -19.53
CA PHE A 28 3.02 8.08 -20.24
C PHE A 28 2.33 9.45 -20.15
N VAL A 29 1.02 9.52 -20.43
CA VAL A 29 0.25 10.77 -20.35
C VAL A 29 0.27 11.33 -18.94
N MET A 30 0.13 10.46 -17.91
CA MET A 30 0.21 10.85 -16.50
C MET A 30 1.59 11.42 -16.15
N ALA A 31 2.67 10.73 -16.52
CA ALA A 31 4.03 11.18 -16.23
C ALA A 31 4.36 12.49 -16.94
N PHE A 32 4.04 12.60 -18.23
CA PHE A 32 4.26 13.82 -19.01
C PHE A 32 3.43 14.98 -18.47
N GLY A 33 2.14 14.75 -18.18
CA GLY A 33 1.27 15.77 -17.60
C GLY A 33 1.74 16.24 -16.22
N GLY A 34 2.25 15.33 -15.38
CA GLY A 34 2.83 15.64 -14.07
C GLY A 34 4.08 16.51 -14.18
N ILE A 35 5.02 16.15 -15.06
CA ILE A 35 6.22 16.95 -15.32
C ILE A 35 5.84 18.33 -15.84
N ALA A 36 4.95 18.40 -16.84
CA ALA A 36 4.51 19.65 -17.43
C ALA A 36 3.80 20.56 -16.40
N TRP A 37 3.04 19.97 -15.47
CA TRP A 37 2.38 20.71 -14.41
C TRP A 37 3.38 21.27 -13.39
N LEU A 38 4.31 20.45 -12.91
CA LEU A 38 5.33 20.88 -11.94
C LEU A 38 6.25 21.96 -12.49
N HIS A 39 6.55 21.89 -13.78
CA HIS A 39 7.40 22.88 -14.46
C HIS A 39 6.64 24.05 -15.11
N HIS A 40 5.32 24.15 -14.89
CA HIS A 40 4.46 25.20 -15.46
C HIS A 40 4.61 25.38 -16.98
N MET A 41 4.78 24.28 -17.72
CA MET A 41 5.09 24.33 -19.16
C MET A 41 3.93 24.89 -19.99
N PHE A 42 2.68 24.60 -19.61
CA PHE A 42 1.45 25.13 -20.22
C PHE A 42 0.25 25.03 -19.27
N SER A 43 -0.76 25.86 -19.49
CA SER A 43 -1.90 26.01 -18.56
C SER A 43 -2.80 24.75 -18.46
N ALA A 44 -2.88 23.93 -19.50
CA ALA A 44 -3.68 22.71 -19.52
C ALA A 44 -2.95 21.48 -18.91
N ALA A 45 -1.72 21.62 -18.42
CA ALA A 45 -0.95 20.49 -17.88
C ALA A 45 -1.66 19.71 -16.75
N PRO A 46 -2.38 20.33 -15.79
CA PRO A 46 -3.15 19.58 -14.79
C PRO A 46 -4.25 18.69 -15.39
N LEU A 47 -4.87 19.14 -16.50
CA LEU A 47 -5.89 18.32 -17.20
C LEU A 47 -5.26 17.12 -17.89
N VAL A 48 -4.07 17.29 -18.49
CA VAL A 48 -3.32 16.17 -19.07
C VAL A 48 -2.94 15.14 -18.01
N PHE A 49 -2.44 15.61 -16.86
CA PHE A 49 -2.16 14.75 -15.71
C PHE A 49 -3.41 13.98 -15.26
N GLY A 50 -4.54 14.69 -15.05
CA GLY A 50 -5.81 14.11 -14.67
C GLY A 50 -6.32 13.08 -15.67
N ALA A 51 -6.20 13.34 -16.97
CA ALA A 51 -6.55 12.36 -18.00
C ALA A 51 -5.69 11.09 -17.94
N GLY A 52 -4.38 11.22 -17.67
CA GLY A 52 -3.48 10.10 -17.45
C GLY A 52 -3.86 9.27 -16.23
N VAL A 53 -4.20 9.92 -15.11
CA VAL A 53 -4.68 9.26 -13.87
C VAL A 53 -5.96 8.48 -14.15
N ILE A 54 -6.95 9.10 -14.79
CA ILE A 54 -8.23 8.45 -15.14
C ILE A 54 -7.99 7.24 -16.06
N GLY A 55 -7.14 7.38 -17.08
CA GLY A 55 -6.78 6.29 -17.97
C GLY A 55 -6.09 5.13 -17.27
N THR A 56 -5.23 5.42 -16.30
CA THR A 56 -4.55 4.40 -15.47
C THR A 56 -5.56 3.64 -14.59
N ILE A 57 -6.46 4.37 -13.92
CA ILE A 57 -7.54 3.77 -13.11
C ILE A 57 -8.45 2.90 -13.99
N TYR A 58 -8.85 3.40 -15.17
CA TYR A 58 -9.65 2.65 -16.14
C TYR A 58 -8.96 1.34 -16.54
N THR A 59 -7.65 1.39 -16.81
CA THR A 59 -6.85 0.22 -17.15
C THR A 59 -6.87 -0.81 -16.02
N PHE A 60 -6.64 -0.41 -14.78
CA PHE A 60 -6.68 -1.32 -13.63
C PHE A 60 -8.06 -1.97 -13.46
N LEU A 61 -9.12 -1.17 -13.47
CA LEU A 61 -10.48 -1.69 -13.30
C LEU A 61 -10.87 -2.66 -14.42
N GLY A 62 -10.53 -2.34 -15.67
CA GLY A 62 -10.83 -3.18 -16.82
C GLY A 62 -10.03 -4.48 -16.82
N TRP A 63 -8.72 -4.39 -16.59
CA TRP A 63 -7.84 -5.56 -16.60
C TRP A 63 -8.16 -6.51 -15.43
N TRP A 64 -8.33 -5.98 -14.21
CA TRP A 64 -8.69 -6.83 -13.08
C TRP A 64 -10.08 -7.46 -13.21
N ARG A 65 -11.04 -6.76 -13.82
CA ARG A 65 -12.34 -7.36 -14.15
C ARG A 65 -12.17 -8.57 -15.07
N ASP A 66 -11.33 -8.46 -16.09
CA ASP A 66 -11.09 -9.56 -17.02
C ASP A 66 -10.38 -10.74 -16.32
N VAL A 67 -9.36 -10.49 -15.48
CA VAL A 67 -8.70 -11.52 -14.65
C VAL A 67 -9.70 -12.21 -13.70
N VAL A 68 -10.62 -11.47 -13.08
CA VAL A 68 -11.68 -12.05 -12.24
C VAL A 68 -12.61 -12.92 -13.07
N ARG A 69 -12.96 -12.50 -14.30
CA ARG A 69 -13.79 -13.28 -15.21
C ARG A 69 -13.11 -14.59 -15.60
N GLU A 70 -11.85 -14.54 -15.98
CA GLU A 70 -11.02 -15.71 -16.32
C GLU A 70 -10.98 -16.74 -15.17
N ALA A 71 -10.91 -16.24 -13.91
CA ALA A 71 -10.89 -17.09 -12.73
C ALA A 71 -12.25 -17.72 -12.43
N GLN A 72 -13.35 -16.94 -12.51
CA GLN A 72 -14.66 -17.36 -11.99
C GLN A 72 -15.54 -18.03 -13.04
N TYR A 73 -15.47 -17.59 -14.29
CA TYR A 73 -16.38 -18.03 -15.35
C TYR A 73 -15.70 -18.88 -16.39
N ASP A 74 -14.46 -18.55 -16.78
CA ASP A 74 -13.79 -19.23 -17.89
C ASP A 74 -12.92 -20.41 -17.38
N GLY A 75 -12.67 -20.52 -16.06
CA GLY A 75 -11.95 -21.63 -15.44
C GLY A 75 -10.47 -21.74 -15.83
N PHE A 76 -9.85 -20.64 -16.29
CA PHE A 76 -8.46 -20.63 -16.76
C PHE A 76 -7.44 -20.66 -15.63
N HIS A 77 -7.84 -20.43 -14.39
CA HIS A 77 -6.95 -20.45 -13.23
C HIS A 77 -6.69 -21.89 -12.76
N THR A 78 -5.98 -22.66 -13.59
CA THR A 78 -5.47 -23.98 -13.25
C THR A 78 -4.50 -23.90 -12.06
N ARG A 79 -4.13 -25.05 -11.48
CA ARG A 79 -3.16 -25.10 -10.37
C ARG A 79 -1.81 -24.47 -10.73
N VAL A 80 -1.35 -24.65 -11.97
CA VAL A 80 -0.10 -24.06 -12.47
C VAL A 80 -0.21 -22.53 -12.54
N VAL A 81 -1.33 -22.03 -13.07
CA VAL A 81 -1.62 -20.58 -13.14
C VAL A 81 -1.72 -19.96 -11.75
N GLN A 82 -2.36 -20.65 -10.79
CA GLN A 82 -2.42 -20.20 -9.39
C GLN A 82 -1.03 -20.07 -8.76
N ILE A 83 -0.12 -21.02 -9.01
CA ILE A 83 1.27 -20.95 -8.54
C ILE A 83 1.99 -19.74 -9.17
N SER A 84 1.80 -19.52 -10.48
CA SER A 84 2.39 -18.37 -11.17
C SER A 84 1.93 -17.04 -10.58
N HIS A 85 0.64 -16.90 -10.27
CA HIS A 85 0.11 -15.69 -9.61
C HIS A 85 0.69 -15.50 -8.19
N ARG A 86 0.90 -16.58 -7.41
CA ARG A 86 1.56 -16.50 -6.09
C ARG A 86 2.99 -15.99 -6.22
N TYR A 87 3.77 -16.50 -7.16
CA TYR A 87 5.11 -15.96 -7.42
C TYR A 87 5.06 -14.48 -7.83
N GLY A 88 4.11 -14.11 -8.69
CA GLY A 88 3.91 -12.71 -9.07
C GLY A 88 3.61 -11.83 -7.84
N MET A 89 2.75 -12.27 -6.94
CA MET A 89 2.42 -11.52 -5.72
C MET A 89 3.61 -11.43 -4.75
N ILE A 90 4.40 -12.48 -4.59
CA ILE A 90 5.63 -12.46 -3.78
C ILE A 90 6.61 -11.43 -4.34
N LEU A 91 6.85 -11.42 -5.65
CA LEU A 91 7.74 -10.45 -6.30
C LEU A 91 7.20 -9.02 -6.19
N PHE A 92 5.89 -8.84 -6.28
CA PHE A 92 5.25 -7.54 -6.07
C PHE A 92 5.50 -7.05 -4.64
N ILE A 93 5.21 -7.87 -3.61
CA ILE A 93 5.48 -7.50 -2.21
C ILE A 93 6.97 -7.22 -1.99
N ALA A 94 7.86 -8.00 -2.60
CA ALA A 94 9.30 -7.75 -2.52
C ALA A 94 9.67 -6.37 -3.10
N SER A 95 9.05 -5.94 -4.20
CA SER A 95 9.25 -4.60 -4.76
C SER A 95 8.77 -3.49 -3.82
N GLU A 96 7.63 -3.71 -3.15
CA GLU A 96 7.09 -2.77 -2.17
C GLU A 96 7.96 -2.69 -0.89
N VAL A 97 8.54 -3.81 -0.45
CA VAL A 97 9.56 -3.81 0.61
C VAL A 97 10.75 -2.94 0.19
N MET A 98 11.26 -3.07 -1.03
CA MET A 98 12.37 -2.25 -1.52
C MET A 98 12.01 -0.77 -1.65
N PHE A 99 10.75 -0.46 -1.98
CA PHE A 99 10.24 0.91 -1.96
C PHE A 99 10.33 1.52 -0.54
N PHE A 100 9.89 0.79 0.49
CA PHE A 100 10.03 1.25 1.89
C PHE A 100 11.48 1.27 2.36
N VAL A 101 12.34 0.36 1.92
CA VAL A 101 13.79 0.42 2.20
C VAL A 101 14.38 1.75 1.75
N ALA A 102 13.96 2.30 0.61
CA ALA A 102 14.42 3.61 0.14
C ALA A 102 14.02 4.75 1.10
N TRP A 103 12.78 4.73 1.62
CA TRP A 103 12.31 5.75 2.59
C TRP A 103 12.96 5.59 3.96
N PHE A 104 13.15 4.36 4.43
CA PHE A 104 13.92 4.09 5.65
C PHE A 104 15.38 4.52 5.49
N TRP A 105 15.98 4.27 4.33
CA TRP A 105 17.31 4.76 4.03
C TRP A 105 17.40 6.27 4.14
N ALA A 106 16.48 7.00 3.53
CA ALA A 106 16.43 8.46 3.61
C ALA A 106 16.31 8.93 5.06
N TYR A 107 15.43 8.30 5.85
CA TYR A 107 15.26 8.59 7.27
C TYR A 107 16.53 8.30 8.07
N PHE A 108 17.08 7.07 7.97
CA PHE A 108 18.26 6.69 8.75
C PHE A 108 19.52 7.44 8.33
N ASN A 109 19.67 7.80 7.05
CA ASN A 109 20.78 8.63 6.60
C ASN A 109 20.81 9.98 7.32
N THR A 110 19.66 10.56 7.62
CA THR A 110 19.57 11.83 8.34
C THR A 110 19.63 11.65 9.86
N ALA A 111 18.95 10.62 10.37
CA ALA A 111 18.81 10.38 11.80
C ALA A 111 20.10 9.84 12.45
N LEU A 112 20.87 8.99 11.75
CA LEU A 112 22.15 8.45 12.24
C LEU A 112 23.33 9.37 12.00
N PHE A 113 23.27 10.24 10.98
CA PHE A 113 24.35 11.15 10.60
C PHE A 113 23.87 12.62 10.57
N PRO A 114 23.26 13.12 11.66
CA PRO A 114 22.75 14.48 11.69
C PRO A 114 23.84 15.55 11.55
N GLY A 115 25.08 15.22 11.97
CA GLY A 115 26.24 16.10 11.92
C GLY A 115 27.16 15.90 10.70
N ASP A 116 26.63 15.36 9.58
CA ASP A 116 27.47 15.15 8.38
C ASP A 116 28.04 16.47 7.86
N ALA A 117 29.37 16.61 7.96
CA ALA A 117 30.09 17.80 7.53
C ALA A 117 30.05 18.06 6.01
N HIS A 118 29.68 17.06 5.20
CA HIS A 118 29.55 17.20 3.75
C HIS A 118 28.19 17.77 3.34
N ASP A 119 27.21 17.75 4.24
CA ASP A 119 25.87 18.35 4.05
C ASP A 119 25.68 19.55 4.99
N ILE A 120 26.17 20.71 4.53
CA ILE A 120 26.12 21.96 5.29
C ILE A 120 24.68 22.36 5.63
N GLY A 121 23.72 22.09 4.74
CA GLY A 121 22.30 22.37 4.98
C GLY A 121 21.72 21.53 6.10
N ARG A 122 22.06 20.23 6.13
CA ARG A 122 21.68 19.32 7.20
C ARG A 122 22.28 19.76 8.54
N LEU A 123 23.59 19.98 8.57
CA LEU A 123 24.29 20.40 9.78
C LEU A 123 23.74 21.72 10.34
N ALA A 124 23.46 22.68 9.48
CA ALA A 124 22.89 23.98 9.87
C ALA A 124 21.49 23.85 10.49
N PHE A 125 20.70 22.87 10.05
CA PHE A 125 19.36 22.62 10.58
C PHE A 125 19.35 21.73 11.84
N THR A 126 20.13 20.65 11.83
CA THR A 126 20.11 19.65 12.92
C THR A 126 21.04 20.03 14.09
N HIS A 127 22.03 20.89 13.86
CA HIS A 127 23.12 21.18 14.78
C HIS A 127 23.84 19.90 15.28
N GLY A 128 23.82 18.82 14.45
CA GLY A 128 24.43 17.53 14.76
C GLY A 128 23.63 16.66 15.73
N VAL A 129 22.36 16.99 16.00
CA VAL A 129 21.48 16.28 16.94
C VAL A 129 20.24 15.78 16.23
N TRP A 130 19.73 14.60 16.65
CA TRP A 130 18.46 14.05 16.19
C TRP A 130 17.60 13.62 17.38
N PRO A 131 16.29 13.96 17.45
CA PRO A 131 15.61 14.91 16.55
C PRO A 131 16.20 16.33 16.64
N PRO A 132 16.04 17.16 15.56
CA PRO A 132 16.57 18.51 15.55
C PRO A 132 15.98 19.36 16.67
N GLN A 133 16.79 20.29 17.22
CA GLN A 133 16.36 21.18 18.30
C GLN A 133 15.17 22.05 17.86
N GLY A 134 14.16 22.15 18.73
CA GLY A 134 12.93 22.91 18.44
C GLY A 134 11.87 22.16 17.66
N ILE A 135 12.08 20.87 17.34
CA ILE A 135 11.05 20.00 16.81
C ILE A 135 10.37 19.28 17.98
N GLU A 136 9.09 19.54 18.18
CA GLU A 136 8.23 18.81 19.12
C GLU A 136 7.73 17.53 18.42
N THR A 137 8.26 16.38 18.83
CA THR A 137 7.93 15.07 18.27
C THR A 137 6.63 14.52 18.87
N PHE A 138 5.97 13.60 18.17
CA PHE A 138 4.83 12.89 18.74
C PHE A 138 5.26 11.99 19.90
N ASP A 139 4.43 11.93 20.96
CA ASP A 139 4.59 10.91 22.00
C ASP A 139 4.15 9.54 21.45
N PRO A 140 5.08 8.59 21.32
CA PRO A 140 4.78 7.28 20.74
C PRO A 140 3.75 6.47 21.56
N TRP A 141 3.62 6.76 22.87
CA TRP A 141 2.81 5.96 23.80
C TRP A 141 1.33 6.37 23.87
N HIS A 142 0.93 7.42 23.14
CA HIS A 142 -0.45 7.87 23.01
C HIS A 142 -1.10 7.40 21.70
N LEU A 143 -1.40 8.33 20.78
CA LEU A 143 -2.08 8.02 19.51
C LEU A 143 -1.34 7.00 18.65
N PRO A 144 0.00 7.06 18.49
CA PRO A 144 0.70 6.09 17.67
C PRO A 144 0.61 4.66 18.21
N LEU A 145 0.65 4.47 19.53
CA LEU A 145 0.46 3.14 20.13
C LEU A 145 -0.97 2.63 19.92
N LEU A 146 -1.98 3.49 20.14
CA LEU A 146 -3.37 3.12 19.87
C LEU A 146 -3.56 2.70 18.41
N ASN A 147 -3.00 3.46 17.49
CA ASN A 147 -3.07 3.17 16.06
C ASN A 147 -2.37 1.86 15.70
N THR A 148 -1.25 1.56 16.35
CA THR A 148 -0.57 0.27 16.25
C THR A 148 -1.46 -0.89 16.71
N LEU A 149 -2.14 -0.76 17.84
CA LEU A 149 -3.05 -1.79 18.34
C LEU A 149 -4.24 -2.01 17.39
N ILE A 150 -4.80 -0.94 16.82
CA ILE A 150 -5.89 -1.02 15.83
C ILE A 150 -5.43 -1.83 14.61
N LEU A 151 -4.27 -1.49 14.05
CA LEU A 151 -3.79 -2.13 12.84
C LEU A 151 -3.44 -3.61 13.08
N LEU A 152 -2.70 -3.92 14.15
CA LEU A 152 -2.39 -5.31 14.51
C LEU A 152 -3.63 -6.15 14.80
N THR A 153 -4.67 -5.56 15.43
CA THR A 153 -5.96 -6.23 15.61
C THR A 153 -6.60 -6.53 14.27
N SER A 154 -6.50 -5.61 13.30
CA SER A 154 -7.00 -5.85 11.94
C SER A 154 -6.28 -7.01 11.23
N GLY A 155 -4.99 -7.19 11.49
CA GLY A 155 -4.22 -8.35 11.02
C GLY A 155 -4.75 -9.68 11.58
N THR A 156 -5.20 -9.70 12.83
CA THR A 156 -5.83 -10.92 13.40
C THR A 156 -7.21 -11.19 12.78
N THR A 157 -8.00 -10.16 12.51
CA THR A 157 -9.34 -10.33 11.91
C THR A 157 -9.28 -10.76 10.45
N VAL A 158 -8.31 -10.30 9.65
CA VAL A 158 -8.11 -10.79 8.27
C VAL A 158 -7.65 -12.25 8.27
N THR A 159 -6.81 -12.63 9.22
CA THR A 159 -6.37 -14.03 9.40
C THR A 159 -7.55 -14.92 9.76
N TRP A 160 -8.41 -14.49 10.69
CA TRP A 160 -9.65 -15.20 11.00
C TRP A 160 -10.55 -15.34 9.76
N ALA A 161 -10.75 -14.28 9.00
CA ALA A 161 -11.53 -14.33 7.77
C ALA A 161 -10.98 -15.36 6.77
N HIS A 162 -9.63 -15.46 6.67
CA HIS A 162 -8.99 -16.43 5.78
C HIS A 162 -9.19 -17.87 6.25
N HIS A 163 -9.06 -18.15 7.55
CA HIS A 163 -9.36 -19.48 8.10
C HIS A 163 -10.82 -19.86 7.93
N ALA A 164 -11.75 -18.93 8.19
CA ALA A 164 -13.18 -19.15 7.97
C ALA A 164 -13.49 -19.54 6.51
N LEU A 165 -12.82 -18.89 5.54
CA LEU A 165 -12.96 -19.27 4.14
C LEU A 165 -12.47 -20.69 3.86
N LEU A 166 -11.35 -21.10 4.45
CA LEU A 166 -10.79 -22.46 4.26
C LEU A 166 -11.70 -23.55 4.85
N GLU A 167 -12.44 -23.22 5.91
CA GLU A 167 -13.43 -24.09 6.57
C GLU A 167 -14.83 -23.99 5.94
N ASP A 168 -14.98 -23.21 4.85
CA ASP A 168 -16.24 -22.90 4.15
C ASP A 168 -17.28 -22.18 5.04
N ASP A 169 -16.83 -21.53 6.12
CA ASP A 169 -17.64 -20.64 6.95
C ASP A 169 -17.80 -19.27 6.28
N ARG A 170 -18.92 -19.12 5.59
CA ARG A 170 -19.26 -17.91 4.84
C ARG A 170 -19.53 -16.70 5.73
N GLU A 171 -20.11 -16.90 6.89
CA GLU A 171 -20.42 -15.82 7.81
C GLU A 171 -19.15 -15.33 8.51
N GLY A 172 -18.29 -16.22 8.97
CA GLY A 172 -16.98 -15.87 9.53
C GLY A 172 -16.12 -15.08 8.54
N LEU A 173 -16.10 -15.46 7.25
CA LEU A 173 -15.42 -14.73 6.20
C LEU A 173 -15.93 -13.28 6.08
N LYS A 174 -17.25 -13.09 5.99
CA LYS A 174 -17.86 -11.76 5.82
C LYS A 174 -17.59 -10.86 7.02
N TRP A 175 -17.82 -11.37 8.22
CA TRP A 175 -17.59 -10.61 9.46
C TRP A 175 -16.12 -10.28 9.68
N GLY A 176 -15.22 -11.23 9.45
CA GLY A 176 -13.77 -10.99 9.56
C GLY A 176 -13.30 -9.91 8.60
N LEU A 177 -13.74 -9.97 7.32
CA LEU A 177 -13.44 -8.92 6.33
C LEU A 177 -14.02 -7.57 6.72
N ALA A 178 -15.28 -7.52 7.15
CA ALA A 178 -15.94 -6.28 7.56
C ALA A 178 -15.24 -5.62 8.75
N LEU A 179 -14.85 -6.41 9.76
CA LEU A 179 -14.09 -5.91 10.91
C LEU A 179 -12.71 -5.41 10.50
N THR A 180 -12.00 -6.13 9.64
CA THR A 180 -10.69 -5.71 9.13
C THR A 180 -10.78 -4.37 8.41
N ILE A 181 -11.77 -4.19 7.54
CA ILE A 181 -12.01 -2.95 6.81
C ILE A 181 -12.33 -1.81 7.79
N LEU A 182 -13.21 -2.05 8.75
CA LEU A 182 -13.56 -1.04 9.76
C LEU A 182 -12.32 -0.58 10.55
N LEU A 183 -11.48 -1.51 10.99
CA LEU A 183 -10.25 -1.20 11.72
C LEU A 183 -9.25 -0.45 10.83
N GLY A 184 -9.10 -0.84 9.56
CA GLY A 184 -8.22 -0.15 8.60
C GLY A 184 -8.68 1.29 8.31
N LEU A 185 -9.98 1.51 8.19
CA LEU A 185 -10.54 2.86 8.06
C LEU A 185 -10.36 3.68 9.33
N THR A 186 -10.53 3.06 10.51
CA THR A 186 -10.30 3.70 11.81
C THR A 186 -8.83 4.11 11.94
N PHE A 187 -7.88 3.23 11.60
CA PHE A 187 -6.46 3.56 11.54
C PHE A 187 -6.20 4.80 10.66
N THR A 188 -6.78 4.82 9.46
CA THR A 188 -6.60 5.93 8.52
C THR A 188 -7.15 7.25 9.09
N CYS A 189 -8.30 7.22 9.76
CA CYS A 189 -8.88 8.39 10.40
C CYS A 189 -8.03 8.89 11.57
N VAL A 190 -7.51 7.99 12.43
CA VAL A 190 -6.62 8.34 13.54
C VAL A 190 -5.31 8.93 13.02
N GLN A 191 -4.74 8.36 11.94
CA GLN A 191 -3.52 8.88 11.32
C GLN A 191 -3.73 10.28 10.72
N ALA A 192 -4.88 10.52 10.08
CA ALA A 192 -5.23 11.84 9.56
C ALA A 192 -5.41 12.86 10.69
N TYR A 193 -6.02 12.45 11.80
CA TYR A 193 -6.16 13.27 13.00
C TYR A 193 -4.78 13.62 13.59
N GLU A 194 -3.88 12.65 13.73
CA GLU A 194 -2.51 12.86 14.20
C GLU A 194 -1.78 13.89 13.32
N TYR A 195 -1.86 13.74 11.99
CA TYR A 195 -1.23 14.69 11.07
C TYR A 195 -1.77 16.11 11.19
N SER A 196 -3.06 16.27 11.46
CA SER A 196 -3.67 17.59 11.64
C SER A 196 -3.21 18.32 12.91
N HIS A 197 -2.64 17.58 13.88
CA HIS A 197 -2.12 18.09 15.16
C HIS A 197 -0.59 18.05 15.25
N ALA A 198 0.09 17.76 14.12
CA ALA A 198 1.55 17.79 14.08
C ALA A 198 2.09 19.19 14.34
N ALA A 199 3.02 19.30 15.30
CA ALA A 199 3.70 20.56 15.61
C ALA A 199 4.76 20.95 14.55
N PHE A 200 5.05 20.06 13.61
CA PHE A 200 6.03 20.24 12.54
C PHE A 200 5.37 20.08 11.15
N HIS A 201 5.96 20.72 10.15
CA HIS A 201 5.42 20.69 8.78
C HIS A 201 6.26 19.79 7.86
N TYR A 202 5.63 19.32 6.77
CA TYR A 202 6.30 18.56 5.71
C TYR A 202 7.44 19.35 5.05
N SER A 203 7.19 20.63 4.77
CA SER A 203 8.14 21.50 4.07
C SER A 203 9.02 22.29 5.05
N GLY A 204 10.23 22.59 4.61
CA GLY A 204 11.14 23.49 5.34
C GLY A 204 12.06 22.79 6.35
N ASN A 205 11.87 21.51 6.62
CA ASN A 205 12.77 20.76 7.49
C ASN A 205 12.91 19.30 7.08
N ILE A 206 14.08 18.71 7.34
CA ILE A 206 14.40 17.35 6.95
C ILE A 206 13.69 16.31 7.83
N TYR A 207 13.37 16.64 9.09
CA TYR A 207 12.62 15.77 9.99
C TYR A 207 11.21 15.56 9.47
N GLY A 208 10.47 16.65 9.24
CA GLY A 208 9.11 16.58 8.70
C GLY A 208 9.07 15.93 7.33
N ALA A 209 10.02 16.24 6.43
CA ALA A 209 10.07 15.63 5.10
C ALA A 209 10.22 14.11 5.20
N THR A 210 11.19 13.61 5.96
CA THR A 210 11.43 12.14 6.09
C THR A 210 10.30 11.46 6.86
N PHE A 211 9.76 12.07 7.90
CA PHE A 211 8.63 11.56 8.68
C PHE A 211 7.38 11.39 7.81
N PHE A 212 6.92 12.48 7.17
CA PHE A 212 5.69 12.45 6.38
C PHE A 212 5.82 11.62 5.10
N MET A 213 7.01 11.51 4.50
CA MET A 213 7.20 10.64 3.35
C MET A 213 7.08 9.18 3.74
N ALA A 214 7.79 8.73 4.78
CA ALA A 214 7.75 7.33 5.22
C ALA A 214 6.35 6.94 5.74
N THR A 215 5.78 7.72 6.67
CA THR A 215 4.46 7.43 7.26
C THR A 215 3.31 7.69 6.30
N GLY A 216 3.41 8.70 5.44
CA GLY A 216 2.40 9.04 4.44
C GLY A 216 2.28 8.01 3.32
N PHE A 217 3.41 7.47 2.81
CA PHE A 217 3.35 6.36 1.87
C PHE A 217 2.80 5.09 2.52
N HIS A 218 3.10 4.85 3.79
CA HIS A 218 2.45 3.77 4.52
C HIS A 218 0.92 3.98 4.59
N GLY A 219 0.47 5.18 4.94
CA GLY A 219 -0.95 5.52 4.95
C GLY A 219 -1.63 5.33 3.59
N ALA A 220 -0.94 5.67 2.48
CA ALA A 220 -1.42 5.38 1.13
C ALA A 220 -1.58 3.87 0.88
N HIS A 221 -0.64 3.04 1.36
CA HIS A 221 -0.73 1.58 1.26
C HIS A 221 -1.89 1.01 2.12
N VAL A 222 -2.15 1.57 3.31
CA VAL A 222 -3.33 1.21 4.12
C VAL A 222 -4.63 1.50 3.37
N ILE A 223 -4.72 2.65 2.70
CA ILE A 223 -5.90 3.01 1.88
C ILE A 223 -6.06 2.03 0.71
N ILE A 224 -4.99 1.75 -0.03
CA ILE A 224 -5.00 0.79 -1.15
C ILE A 224 -5.40 -0.60 -0.64
N GLY A 225 -4.82 -1.07 0.46
CA GLY A 225 -5.16 -2.35 1.09
C GLY A 225 -6.61 -2.41 1.55
N SER A 226 -7.14 -1.31 2.13
CA SER A 226 -8.55 -1.21 2.52
C SER A 226 -9.48 -1.31 1.31
N ILE A 227 -9.16 -0.65 0.19
CA ILE A 227 -9.90 -0.77 -1.07
C ILE A 227 -9.85 -2.21 -1.58
N PHE A 228 -8.69 -2.86 -1.52
CA PHE A 228 -8.54 -4.26 -1.93
C PHE A 228 -9.43 -5.19 -1.09
N LEU A 229 -9.43 -5.02 0.24
CA LEU A 229 -10.29 -5.79 1.15
C LEU A 229 -11.80 -5.51 0.91
N ILE A 230 -12.19 -4.25 0.61
CA ILE A 230 -13.56 -3.90 0.24
C ILE A 230 -13.99 -4.66 -1.03
N VAL A 231 -13.14 -4.70 -2.06
CA VAL A 231 -13.39 -5.48 -3.28
C VAL A 231 -13.53 -6.96 -2.95
N CYS A 232 -12.69 -7.51 -2.04
CA CYS A 232 -12.80 -8.89 -1.59
C CYS A 232 -14.11 -9.13 -0.82
N LEU A 233 -14.56 -8.20 0.02
CA LEU A 233 -15.85 -8.32 0.71
C LEU A 233 -17.02 -8.35 -0.28
N ILE A 234 -17.03 -7.45 -1.27
CA ILE A 234 -18.06 -7.44 -2.33
C ILE A 234 -18.07 -8.78 -3.07
N ARG A 235 -16.91 -9.33 -3.41
CA ARG A 235 -16.79 -10.64 -4.06
C ARG A 235 -17.22 -11.79 -3.16
N ALA A 236 -16.93 -11.72 -1.84
CA ALA A 236 -17.40 -12.70 -0.86
C ALA A 236 -18.93 -12.70 -0.74
N LEU A 237 -19.55 -11.51 -0.73
CA LEU A 237 -21.01 -11.34 -0.74
C LEU A 237 -21.64 -11.89 -2.03
N ALA A 238 -20.95 -11.75 -3.17
CA ALA A 238 -21.38 -12.32 -4.45
C ALA A 238 -21.11 -13.84 -4.57
N GLY A 239 -20.51 -14.48 -3.55
CA GLY A 239 -20.24 -15.92 -3.55
C GLY A 239 -19.06 -16.36 -4.42
N HIS A 240 -18.18 -15.45 -4.84
CA HIS A 240 -17.09 -15.76 -5.78
C HIS A 240 -15.97 -16.60 -5.18
N PHE A 241 -15.77 -16.59 -3.87
CA PHE A 241 -14.69 -17.34 -3.22
C PHE A 241 -15.12 -18.73 -2.80
N SER A 242 -14.20 -19.67 -2.91
CA SER A 242 -14.32 -21.05 -2.39
C SER A 242 -12.99 -21.49 -1.77
N PRO A 243 -12.97 -22.54 -0.92
CA PRO A 243 -11.71 -23.04 -0.36
C PRO A 243 -10.65 -23.39 -1.39
N LYS A 244 -11.05 -23.71 -2.63
CA LYS A 244 -10.13 -24.07 -3.72
C LYS A 244 -9.73 -22.89 -4.63
N GLN A 245 -10.56 -21.84 -4.67
CA GLN A 245 -10.35 -20.68 -5.55
C GLN A 245 -10.62 -19.39 -4.78
N HIS A 246 -9.56 -18.82 -4.19
CA HIS A 246 -9.63 -17.60 -3.39
C HIS A 246 -8.37 -16.73 -3.50
N LEU A 247 -7.60 -16.87 -4.58
CA LEU A 247 -6.32 -16.14 -4.75
C LEU A 247 -6.43 -14.64 -4.51
N GLY A 248 -7.50 -14.01 -4.98
CA GLY A 248 -7.69 -12.57 -4.78
C GLY A 248 -7.74 -12.17 -3.31
N PHE A 249 -8.39 -12.99 -2.47
CA PHE A 249 -8.42 -12.75 -1.02
C PHE A 249 -7.10 -13.15 -0.34
N GLU A 250 -6.48 -14.25 -0.75
CA GLU A 250 -5.15 -14.67 -0.28
C GLU A 250 -4.13 -13.53 -0.48
N PHE A 251 -4.16 -12.87 -1.65
CA PHE A 251 -3.26 -11.75 -1.96
C PHE A 251 -3.60 -10.48 -1.18
N ALA A 252 -4.89 -10.21 -0.95
CA ALA A 252 -5.30 -9.10 -0.09
C ALA A 252 -4.82 -9.30 1.35
N ALA A 253 -4.90 -10.52 1.88
CA ALA A 253 -4.38 -10.84 3.22
C ALA A 253 -2.85 -10.70 3.29
N TRP A 254 -2.10 -11.20 2.29
CA TRP A 254 -0.64 -11.01 2.23
C TRP A 254 -0.24 -9.54 2.17
N TYR A 255 -0.95 -8.76 1.35
CA TYR A 255 -0.70 -7.33 1.26
C TYR A 255 -1.01 -6.60 2.56
N TRP A 256 -2.09 -6.97 3.25
CA TRP A 256 -2.46 -6.40 4.54
C TRP A 256 -1.41 -6.68 5.62
N HIS A 257 -0.94 -7.92 5.71
CA HIS A 257 0.15 -8.27 6.64
C HIS A 257 1.48 -7.59 6.30
N PHE A 258 1.78 -7.38 5.02
CA PHE A 258 2.92 -6.57 4.63
C PHE A 258 2.79 -5.14 5.18
N VAL A 259 1.63 -4.52 5.04
CA VAL A 259 1.34 -3.18 5.59
C VAL A 259 1.50 -3.17 7.11
N ASP A 260 0.99 -4.18 7.83
CA ASP A 260 1.17 -4.33 9.29
C ASP A 260 2.65 -4.35 9.69
N VAL A 261 3.47 -5.15 8.98
CA VAL A 261 4.91 -5.28 9.27
C VAL A 261 5.65 -3.96 9.04
N VAL A 262 5.35 -3.27 7.93
CA VAL A 262 5.94 -1.96 7.64
C VAL A 262 5.58 -0.96 8.73
N TRP A 263 4.33 -0.97 9.23
CA TRP A 263 3.93 -0.11 10.34
C TRP A 263 4.71 -0.36 11.62
N LEU A 264 4.94 -1.61 11.97
CA LEU A 264 5.75 -1.94 13.15
C LEU A 264 7.17 -1.38 13.04
N PHE A 265 7.77 -1.41 11.85
CA PHE A 265 9.07 -0.78 11.59
C PHE A 265 8.99 0.74 11.74
N LEU A 266 7.97 1.38 11.18
CA LEU A 266 7.75 2.82 11.32
C LEU A 266 7.56 3.20 12.79
N PHE A 267 6.71 2.48 13.50
CA PHE A 267 6.46 2.72 14.92
C PHE A 267 7.75 2.60 15.74
N ALA A 268 8.50 1.50 15.59
CA ALA A 268 9.73 1.29 16.35
C ALA A 268 10.83 2.31 15.98
N CYS A 269 11.05 2.56 14.69
CA CYS A 269 12.19 3.35 14.23
C CYS A 269 11.93 4.85 14.20
N ILE A 270 10.73 5.27 13.80
CA ILE A 270 10.42 6.69 13.61
C ILE A 270 9.74 7.27 14.85
N TYR A 271 8.74 6.56 15.41
CA TYR A 271 8.04 7.10 16.59
C TYR A 271 8.78 6.82 17.89
N VAL A 272 9.20 5.57 18.16
CA VAL A 272 9.84 5.26 19.46
C VAL A 272 11.29 5.71 19.48
N TRP A 273 12.11 5.24 18.55
CA TRP A 273 13.53 5.60 18.54
C TRP A 273 13.73 7.04 18.05
N GLY A 274 12.99 7.49 17.06
CA GLY A 274 13.11 8.81 16.44
C GLY A 274 12.54 9.97 17.27
N ALA A 275 11.73 9.70 18.29
CA ALA A 275 11.25 10.72 19.23
C ALA A 275 12.38 11.31 20.09
N GLY A 276 13.52 10.62 20.20
CA GLY A 276 14.60 11.02 21.11
C GLY A 276 14.30 10.68 22.57
N VAL A 277 15.10 11.23 23.46
CA VAL A 277 14.87 11.09 24.91
C VAL A 277 13.73 12.04 25.31
N PRO A 278 12.70 11.57 26.06
CA PRO A 278 11.67 12.46 26.56
C PRO A 278 12.31 13.63 27.33
N HIS A 279 12.00 14.83 26.96
CA HIS A 279 12.41 15.99 27.77
C HIS A 279 11.60 15.90 29.08
N PRO A 280 12.26 15.92 30.27
CA PRO A 280 11.53 16.04 31.52
C PRO A 280 10.78 17.39 31.50
N GLU A 281 9.48 17.33 31.79
CA GLU A 281 8.63 18.52 32.00
C GLU A 281 9.15 19.42 33.10
#